data_0301c96fa276405ddce830dbc7a60c67
#
_entry.id   0301c96fa276405ddce830dbc7a60c67
#
_cell.length_a   1.000
_cell.length_b   1.000
_cell.length_c   1.000
_cell.angle_alpha   90.00
_cell.angle_beta   90.00
_cell.angle_gamma   90.00
#
_symmetry.space_group_name_H-M   'P 1'
#
loop_
_entity.id
_entity.type
_entity.pdbx_description
1 polymer ?
#
loop_
_entity_poly.entity_id
_entity_poly.type
_entity_poly.pdbx_seq_one_letter_code
_entity_poly.pdbx_strand_id
1 'polypeptide(L)'
;MSATALPRTVTITRWAPVAAVVGAGVVSALQVGKAAIATPLLQADLRLDLGAVGWVTAIFAILGVFGGIPAGAMARALGDRRVLVAGLAAVAIGSAAGALSPSFAMLLASRIVEGLGFLLIAVSGPAILQRVVAEAHRTIAFALWSCFMPAGMAIAMLAGPALGDWRVIWWICAALAVAAIAAVFTCIGRAAATAPIPTQRLWADATAVVTGRGPLLLAGCFALYSLMFFALFSFLPVLLMERMQATHGTAGLLSAAATAVNVVGNLGAGWLLARGASRSALIIGATVVMGLCGIGIFLPLLPAVPAFLLCLVFSGIGGMIPATLISSAPIAAPAALTPVVIGLIMQGSNLGQVVGPAAVGGAIAAFGWPAAAVAVFAAALLAAGAARALRPILAPQQQ
;
A
#
# COMPACT_ATOMS: atom_id res chain seq x y z
N MET A 1 -8.53 42.52 16.24
CA MET A 1 -9.24 41.84 15.15
C MET A 1 -8.21 41.36 14.12
N SER A 2 -7.79 40.12 14.25
CA SER A 2 -6.82 39.52 13.29
C SER A 2 -7.60 38.96 12.13
N ALA A 3 -7.41 39.52 10.93
CA ALA A 3 -8.03 39.03 9.72
C ALA A 3 -7.46 37.62 9.41
N THR A 4 -8.27 36.60 9.59
CA THR A 4 -8.01 35.23 9.13
C THR A 4 -7.95 35.28 7.60
N ALA A 5 -6.73 35.24 7.06
CA ALA A 5 -6.52 35.14 5.61
C ALA A 5 -7.21 33.85 5.12
N LEU A 6 -8.23 34.00 4.29
CA LEU A 6 -8.90 32.89 3.61
C LEU A 6 -7.84 32.05 2.87
N PRO A 7 -7.94 30.72 2.91
CA PRO A 7 -7.01 29.86 2.17
C PRO A 7 -7.10 30.22 0.68
N ARG A 8 -5.95 30.54 0.07
CA ARG A 8 -5.85 30.81 -1.37
C ARG A 8 -6.37 29.60 -2.13
N THR A 9 -7.50 29.70 -2.76
CA THR A 9 -8.03 28.68 -3.66
C THR A 9 -7.10 28.54 -4.85
N VAL A 10 -6.57 27.33 -5.06
CA VAL A 10 -5.77 27.01 -6.25
C VAL A 10 -6.70 26.97 -7.44
N THR A 11 -6.56 27.93 -8.35
CA THR A 11 -7.42 28.06 -9.55
C THR A 11 -6.93 27.24 -10.73
N ILE A 12 -5.61 26.97 -10.79
CA ILE A 12 -4.96 26.25 -11.91
C ILE A 12 -4.15 25.09 -11.35
N THR A 13 -4.42 23.87 -11.82
CA THR A 13 -3.63 22.68 -11.47
C THR A 13 -2.27 22.71 -12.18
N ARG A 14 -1.20 22.54 -11.41
CA ARG A 14 0.15 22.35 -11.92
C ARG A 14 0.45 20.86 -12.01
N TRP A 15 0.44 20.29 -13.21
CA TRP A 15 0.59 18.85 -13.42
C TRP A 15 2.01 18.33 -13.17
N ALA A 16 3.05 19.16 -13.35
CA ALA A 16 4.44 18.76 -13.06
C ALA A 16 4.65 18.38 -11.57
N PRO A 17 4.19 19.16 -10.56
CA PRO A 17 4.16 18.71 -9.17
C PRO A 17 3.36 17.42 -8.96
N VAL A 18 2.21 17.24 -9.63
CA VAL A 18 1.41 16.00 -9.52
C VAL A 18 2.22 14.81 -10.01
N ALA A 19 2.84 14.90 -11.19
CA ALA A 19 3.69 13.85 -11.73
C ALA A 19 4.89 13.53 -10.81
N ALA A 20 5.55 14.55 -10.24
CA ALA A 20 6.65 14.35 -9.30
C ALA A 20 6.21 13.63 -8.02
N VAL A 21 5.03 13.97 -7.46
CA VAL A 21 4.48 13.33 -6.26
C VAL A 21 4.08 11.88 -6.57
N VAL A 22 3.34 11.64 -7.66
CA VAL A 22 2.94 10.29 -8.07
C VAL A 22 4.16 9.45 -8.40
N GLY A 23 5.15 10.00 -9.09
CA GLY A 23 6.43 9.36 -9.37
C GLY A 23 7.18 8.96 -8.09
N ALA A 24 7.24 9.84 -7.08
CA ALA A 24 7.79 9.52 -5.76
C ALA A 24 7.03 8.35 -5.09
N GLY A 25 5.70 8.35 -5.20
CA GLY A 25 4.86 7.22 -4.76
C GLY A 25 5.25 5.92 -5.48
N VAL A 26 5.34 5.93 -6.81
CA VAL A 26 5.75 4.75 -7.61
C VAL A 26 7.12 4.25 -7.19
N VAL A 27 8.11 5.15 -7.01
CA VAL A 27 9.46 4.78 -6.52
C VAL A 27 9.40 4.12 -5.14
N SER A 28 8.53 4.60 -4.25
CA SER A 28 8.32 3.98 -2.95
C SER A 28 7.68 2.58 -3.05
N ALA A 29 6.75 2.39 -3.97
CA ALA A 29 6.07 1.11 -4.20
C ALA A 29 6.96 0.07 -4.92
N LEU A 30 7.94 0.50 -5.71
CA LEU A 30 9.00 -0.39 -6.25
C LEU A 30 9.66 -1.20 -5.13
N GLN A 31 9.82 -0.61 -3.92
CA GLN A 31 10.46 -1.25 -2.77
C GLN A 31 9.68 -2.49 -2.31
N VAL A 32 8.38 -2.53 -2.52
CA VAL A 32 7.54 -3.69 -2.22
C VAL A 32 7.66 -4.75 -3.31
N GLY A 33 7.49 -4.34 -4.57
CA GLY A 33 7.55 -5.25 -5.72
C GLY A 33 8.92 -5.91 -5.90
N LYS A 34 10.02 -5.17 -5.64
CA LYS A 34 11.38 -5.72 -5.75
C LYS A 34 11.63 -6.86 -4.78
N ALA A 35 11.10 -6.78 -3.55
CA ALA A 35 11.25 -7.86 -2.57
C ALA A 35 10.55 -9.14 -3.04
N ALA A 36 9.32 -9.00 -3.59
CA ALA A 36 8.56 -10.13 -4.09
C ALA A 36 9.25 -10.82 -5.28
N ILE A 37 9.67 -10.04 -6.29
CA ILE A 37 10.31 -10.62 -7.49
C ILE A 37 11.72 -11.16 -7.23
N ALA A 38 12.43 -10.60 -6.23
CA ALA A 38 13.75 -11.07 -5.84
C ALA A 38 13.69 -12.31 -4.91
N THR A 39 12.52 -12.74 -4.45
CA THR A 39 12.35 -13.88 -3.52
C THR A 39 13.16 -15.11 -3.95
N PRO A 40 13.07 -15.62 -5.19
CA PRO A 40 13.86 -16.81 -5.59
C PRO A 40 15.36 -16.56 -5.55
N LEU A 41 15.81 -15.36 -5.93
CA LEU A 41 17.22 -14.98 -5.93
C LEU A 41 17.77 -14.86 -4.51
N LEU A 42 16.98 -14.28 -3.58
CA LEU A 42 17.34 -14.18 -2.17
C LEU A 42 17.41 -15.55 -1.49
N GLN A 43 16.48 -16.47 -1.82
CA GLN A 43 16.52 -17.83 -1.32
C GLN A 43 17.80 -18.56 -1.76
N ALA A 44 18.18 -18.42 -3.04
CA ALA A 44 19.37 -19.07 -3.59
C ALA A 44 20.66 -18.47 -3.01
N ASP A 45 20.80 -17.15 -2.93
CA ASP A 45 22.03 -16.46 -2.53
C ASP A 45 22.26 -16.52 -1.00
N LEU A 46 21.22 -16.29 -0.22
CA LEU A 46 21.30 -16.23 1.26
C LEU A 46 20.81 -17.51 1.96
N ARG A 47 20.44 -18.55 1.18
CA ARG A 47 19.92 -19.84 1.68
C ARG A 47 18.73 -19.69 2.64
N LEU A 48 17.76 -18.86 2.26
CA LEU A 48 16.60 -18.53 3.09
C LEU A 48 15.41 -19.44 2.74
N ASP A 49 14.60 -19.78 3.74
CA ASP A 49 13.27 -20.35 3.54
C ASP A 49 12.22 -19.26 3.21
N LEU A 50 11.00 -19.66 2.84
CA LEU A 50 9.92 -18.72 2.53
C LEU A 50 9.48 -17.89 3.75
N GLY A 51 9.62 -18.44 4.96
CA GLY A 51 9.34 -17.72 6.19
C GLY A 51 10.29 -16.55 6.39
N ALA A 52 11.61 -16.79 6.22
CA ALA A 52 12.63 -15.74 6.31
C ALA A 52 12.43 -14.67 5.22
N VAL A 53 12.13 -15.06 3.97
CA VAL A 53 11.85 -14.09 2.91
C VAL A 53 10.55 -13.34 3.15
N GLY A 54 9.54 -13.95 3.76
CA GLY A 54 8.34 -13.27 4.24
C GLY A 54 8.66 -12.07 5.12
N TRP A 55 9.67 -12.19 5.99
CA TRP A 55 10.15 -11.09 6.81
C TRP A 55 10.81 -9.96 6.01
N VAL A 56 11.47 -10.24 4.88
CA VAL A 56 12.01 -9.18 4.00
C VAL A 56 10.92 -8.23 3.51
N THR A 57 9.73 -8.77 3.23
CA THR A 57 8.57 -7.96 2.84
C THR A 57 7.86 -7.34 4.05
N ALA A 58 7.67 -8.11 5.12
CA ALA A 58 6.89 -7.71 6.29
C ALA A 58 7.54 -6.56 7.07
N ILE A 59 8.86 -6.65 7.36
CA ILE A 59 9.58 -5.68 8.19
C ILE A 59 9.56 -4.27 7.59
N PHE A 60 9.45 -4.18 6.27
CA PHE A 60 9.31 -2.92 5.54
C PHE A 60 8.12 -2.08 6.03
N ALA A 61 7.01 -2.72 6.36
CA ALA A 61 5.79 -2.02 6.76
C ALA A 61 5.68 -1.81 8.29
N ILE A 62 6.62 -2.35 9.09
CA ILE A 62 6.49 -2.37 10.56
C ILE A 62 6.40 -0.97 11.18
N LEU A 63 7.17 -0.01 10.67
CA LEU A 63 7.10 1.37 11.13
C LEU A 63 5.77 2.04 10.78
N GLY A 64 5.13 1.61 9.69
CA GLY A 64 3.83 2.11 9.29
C GLY A 64 2.70 1.70 10.22
N VAL A 65 2.86 0.58 10.95
CA VAL A 65 1.87 0.12 11.95
C VAL A 65 1.70 1.13 13.09
N PHE A 66 2.78 1.78 13.49
CA PHE A 66 2.78 2.73 14.62
C PHE A 66 2.95 4.18 14.19
N GLY A 67 3.50 4.41 13.01
CA GLY A 67 4.05 5.70 12.57
C GLY A 67 3.09 6.60 11.79
N GLY A 68 1.89 6.15 11.39
CA GLY A 68 1.01 6.92 10.51
C GLY A 68 0.60 8.27 11.08
N ILE A 69 0.13 8.31 12.34
CA ILE A 69 -0.25 9.53 13.04
C ILE A 69 0.97 10.43 13.33
N PRO A 70 2.08 9.93 13.91
CA PRO A 70 3.31 10.71 14.08
C PRO A 70 3.89 11.28 12.78
N ALA A 71 3.91 10.51 11.69
CA ALA A 71 4.39 10.99 10.40
C ALA A 71 3.51 12.13 9.83
N GLY A 72 2.20 12.06 10.03
CA GLY A 72 1.28 13.14 9.69
C GLY A 72 1.55 14.44 10.49
N ALA A 73 1.82 14.32 11.79
CA ALA A 73 2.22 15.45 12.62
C ALA A 73 3.56 16.05 12.16
N MET A 74 4.52 15.20 11.81
CA MET A 74 5.82 15.63 11.29
C MET A 74 5.70 16.35 9.94
N ALA A 75 4.84 15.88 9.04
CA ALA A 75 4.58 16.55 7.77
C ALA A 75 4.01 17.96 7.95
N ARG A 76 3.17 18.17 8.96
CA ARG A 76 2.65 19.49 9.33
C ARG A 76 3.72 20.40 9.94
N ALA A 77 4.58 19.88 10.83
CA ALA A 77 5.60 20.64 11.54
C ALA A 77 6.77 21.04 10.64
N LEU A 78 7.29 20.12 9.82
CA LEU A 78 8.46 20.31 8.99
C LEU A 78 8.14 20.76 7.55
N GLY A 79 6.87 20.63 7.15
CA GLY A 79 6.38 20.87 5.79
C GLY A 79 6.43 19.62 4.90
N ASP A 80 5.38 19.43 4.14
CA ASP A 80 5.11 18.26 3.29
C ASP A 80 6.26 17.92 2.32
N ARG A 81 6.86 18.94 1.65
CA ARG A 81 7.98 18.74 0.72
C ARG A 81 9.24 18.22 1.41
N ARG A 82 9.57 18.74 2.62
CA ARG A 82 10.77 18.28 3.35
C ARG A 82 10.60 16.83 3.79
N VAL A 83 9.41 16.47 4.24
CA VAL A 83 9.09 15.10 4.65
C VAL A 83 9.11 14.16 3.45
N LEU A 84 8.60 14.58 2.29
CA LEU A 84 8.71 13.79 1.05
C LEU A 84 10.16 13.53 0.65
N VAL A 85 11.01 14.57 0.69
CA VAL A 85 12.45 14.45 0.39
C VAL A 85 13.16 13.56 1.40
N ALA A 86 12.88 13.71 2.69
CA ALA A 86 13.43 12.83 3.74
C ALA A 86 13.02 11.36 3.53
N GLY A 87 11.75 11.13 3.12
CA GLY A 87 11.26 9.80 2.76
C GLY A 87 12.02 9.19 1.58
N LEU A 88 12.19 9.95 0.49
CA LEU A 88 12.97 9.50 -0.67
C LEU A 88 14.45 9.27 -0.33
N ALA A 89 15.05 10.10 0.53
CA ALA A 89 16.42 9.91 1.00
C ALA A 89 16.54 8.63 1.83
N ALA A 90 15.59 8.33 2.71
CA ALA A 90 15.57 7.08 3.46
C ALA A 90 15.43 5.87 2.51
N VAL A 91 14.57 5.94 1.48
CA VAL A 91 14.48 4.90 0.44
C VAL A 91 15.83 4.72 -0.28
N ALA A 92 16.50 5.81 -0.69
CA ALA A 92 17.78 5.74 -1.38
C ALA A 92 18.87 5.09 -0.50
N ILE A 93 19.01 5.55 0.75
CA ILE A 93 19.98 5.03 1.72
C ILE A 93 19.69 3.57 2.04
N GLY A 94 18.43 3.24 2.34
CA GLY A 94 18.01 1.87 2.64
C GLY A 94 18.27 0.93 1.46
N SER A 95 17.94 1.35 0.22
CA SER A 95 18.20 0.55 -0.97
C SER A 95 19.70 0.36 -1.22
N ALA A 96 20.52 1.38 -1.08
CA ALA A 96 21.98 1.25 -1.21
C ALA A 96 22.56 0.32 -0.14
N ALA A 97 22.15 0.47 1.14
CA ALA A 97 22.56 -0.42 2.23
C ALA A 97 22.11 -1.87 1.99
N GLY A 98 20.91 -2.07 1.45
CA GLY A 98 20.40 -3.38 1.08
C GLY A 98 21.21 -4.03 -0.03
N ALA A 99 21.57 -3.29 -1.08
CA ALA A 99 22.43 -3.78 -2.16
C ALA A 99 23.82 -4.23 -1.68
N LEU A 100 24.34 -3.55 -0.65
CA LEU A 100 25.65 -3.84 -0.03
C LEU A 100 25.57 -4.91 1.07
N SER A 101 24.38 -5.44 1.40
CA SER A 101 24.22 -6.34 2.54
C SER A 101 24.87 -7.70 2.29
N PRO A 102 25.78 -8.13 3.19
CA PRO A 102 26.39 -9.45 3.14
C PRO A 102 25.57 -10.49 3.92
N SER A 103 24.54 -10.09 4.63
CA SER A 103 23.76 -10.95 5.52
C SER A 103 22.27 -10.62 5.54
N PHE A 104 21.47 -11.61 5.89
CA PHE A 104 20.03 -11.45 6.08
C PHE A 104 19.68 -10.36 7.10
N ALA A 105 20.38 -10.29 8.23
CA ALA A 105 20.14 -9.28 9.26
C ALA A 105 20.35 -7.84 8.75
N MET A 106 21.42 -7.61 7.98
CA MET A 106 21.67 -6.29 7.39
C MET A 106 20.64 -5.97 6.30
N LEU A 107 20.21 -6.95 5.51
CA LEU A 107 19.13 -6.78 4.56
C LEU A 107 17.83 -6.36 5.27
N LEU A 108 17.45 -7.03 6.38
CA LEU A 108 16.28 -6.66 7.17
C LEU A 108 16.40 -5.22 7.74
N ALA A 109 17.56 -4.86 8.28
CA ALA A 109 17.79 -3.49 8.77
C ALA A 109 17.61 -2.44 7.66
N SER A 110 18.11 -2.73 6.46
CA SER A 110 17.92 -1.85 5.29
C SER A 110 16.44 -1.71 4.92
N ARG A 111 15.66 -2.79 5.03
CA ARG A 111 14.21 -2.78 4.77
C ARG A 111 13.43 -1.91 5.75
N ILE A 112 13.85 -1.83 7.02
CA ILE A 112 13.25 -0.90 8.01
C ILE A 112 13.45 0.54 7.57
N VAL A 113 14.66 0.89 7.10
CA VAL A 113 14.97 2.25 6.62
C VAL A 113 14.15 2.58 5.37
N GLU A 114 14.03 1.66 4.42
CA GLU A 114 13.16 1.82 3.23
C GLU A 114 11.70 1.98 3.63
N GLY A 115 11.23 1.22 4.63
CA GLY A 115 9.86 1.29 5.16
C GLY A 115 9.56 2.63 5.82
N LEU A 116 10.51 3.22 6.56
CA LEU A 116 10.40 4.59 7.05
C LEU A 116 10.24 5.56 5.88
N GLY A 117 11.05 5.41 4.84
CA GLY A 117 10.94 6.23 3.63
C GLY A 117 9.56 6.13 2.98
N PHE A 118 9.06 4.91 2.81
CA PHE A 118 7.71 4.66 2.26
C PHE A 118 6.63 5.36 3.09
N LEU A 119 6.66 5.22 4.42
CA LEU A 119 5.70 5.86 5.32
C LEU A 119 5.67 7.38 5.14
N LEU A 120 6.85 8.02 5.13
CA LEU A 120 6.97 9.47 4.97
C LEU A 120 6.45 9.94 3.61
N ILE A 121 6.70 9.19 2.53
CA ILE A 121 6.18 9.46 1.20
C ILE A 121 4.66 9.29 1.15
N ALA A 122 4.13 8.20 1.71
CA ALA A 122 2.71 7.89 1.72
C ALA A 122 1.88 8.95 2.46
N VAL A 123 2.43 9.54 3.51
CA VAL A 123 1.74 10.59 4.30
C VAL A 123 1.86 11.97 3.64
N SER A 124 3.04 12.32 3.10
CA SER A 124 3.29 13.64 2.53
C SER A 124 2.71 13.83 1.12
N GLY A 125 2.64 12.76 0.32
CA GLY A 125 2.12 12.80 -1.04
C GLY A 125 0.72 13.40 -1.15
N PRO A 126 -0.31 12.86 -0.46
CA PRO A 126 -1.66 13.41 -0.45
C PRO A 126 -1.73 14.87 0.01
N ALA A 127 -0.93 15.25 1.01
CA ALA A 127 -0.88 16.62 1.52
C ALA A 127 -0.38 17.62 0.46
N ILE A 128 0.65 17.24 -0.30
CA ILE A 128 1.15 18.04 -1.42
C ILE A 128 0.08 18.14 -2.53
N LEU A 129 -0.57 17.03 -2.89
CA LEU A 129 -1.60 17.03 -3.92
C LEU A 129 -2.77 17.96 -3.56
N GLN A 130 -3.24 17.96 -2.31
CA GLN A 130 -4.27 18.88 -1.84
C GLN A 130 -3.88 20.34 -2.03
N ARG A 131 -2.58 20.66 -1.92
CA ARG A 131 -2.05 22.01 -2.02
C ARG A 131 -1.81 22.50 -3.45
N VAL A 132 -1.46 21.59 -4.37
CA VAL A 132 -1.03 21.95 -5.74
C VAL A 132 -2.09 21.74 -6.80
N VAL A 133 -3.21 21.07 -6.46
CA VAL A 133 -4.27 20.69 -7.38
C VAL A 133 -5.52 21.53 -7.15
N ALA A 134 -6.05 22.12 -8.24
CA ALA A 134 -7.33 22.81 -8.22
C ALA A 134 -8.48 21.84 -7.89
N GLU A 135 -9.53 22.35 -7.25
CA GLU A 135 -10.65 21.56 -6.78
C GLU A 135 -11.29 20.68 -7.87
N ALA A 136 -11.45 21.23 -9.06
CA ALA A 136 -11.99 20.53 -10.22
C ALA A 136 -11.19 19.28 -10.64
N HIS A 137 -9.88 19.21 -10.32
CA HIS A 137 -9.02 18.12 -10.72
C HIS A 137 -8.58 17.21 -9.55
N ARG A 138 -9.05 17.48 -8.32
CA ARG A 138 -8.66 16.71 -7.12
C ARG A 138 -8.98 15.23 -7.26
N THR A 139 -10.16 14.88 -7.77
CA THR A 139 -10.56 13.48 -7.96
C THR A 139 -9.59 12.73 -8.87
N ILE A 140 -9.19 13.35 -10.00
CA ILE A 140 -8.24 12.75 -10.94
C ILE A 140 -6.86 12.60 -10.29
N ALA A 141 -6.37 13.63 -9.59
CA ALA A 141 -5.06 13.59 -8.96
C ALA A 141 -4.97 12.53 -7.86
N PHE A 142 -6.02 12.37 -7.04
CA PHE A 142 -6.08 11.33 -6.03
C PHE A 142 -6.28 9.93 -6.62
N ALA A 143 -7.01 9.80 -7.75
CA ALA A 143 -7.09 8.53 -8.47
C ALA A 143 -5.73 8.11 -9.03
N LEU A 144 -4.96 9.04 -9.63
CA LEU A 144 -3.58 8.81 -10.05
C LEU A 144 -2.68 8.40 -8.88
N TRP A 145 -2.82 9.09 -7.74
CA TRP A 145 -2.11 8.71 -6.52
C TRP A 145 -2.46 7.29 -6.08
N SER A 146 -3.73 6.90 -6.07
CA SER A 146 -4.16 5.56 -5.64
C SER A 146 -3.55 4.43 -6.48
N CYS A 147 -3.15 4.72 -7.71
CA CYS A 147 -2.50 3.75 -8.59
C CYS A 147 -0.99 3.55 -8.31
N PHE A 148 -0.35 4.37 -7.44
CA PHE A 148 1.10 4.30 -7.23
C PHE A 148 1.56 2.93 -6.74
N MET A 149 0.80 2.32 -5.82
CA MET A 149 1.17 1.03 -5.23
C MET A 149 1.16 -0.11 -6.26
N PRO A 150 0.02 -0.41 -6.94
CA PRO A 150 0.00 -1.47 -7.94
C PRO A 150 0.93 -1.17 -9.13
N ALA A 151 1.08 0.09 -9.54
CA ALA A 151 1.98 0.47 -10.63
C ALA A 151 3.45 0.20 -10.28
N GLY A 152 3.91 0.65 -9.11
CA GLY A 152 5.30 0.42 -8.68
C GLY A 152 5.60 -1.06 -8.48
N MET A 153 4.69 -1.82 -7.88
CA MET A 153 4.84 -3.27 -7.74
C MET A 153 4.92 -3.97 -9.12
N ALA A 154 4.00 -3.63 -10.03
CA ALA A 154 3.98 -4.22 -11.37
C ALA A 154 5.25 -3.91 -12.16
N ILE A 155 5.74 -2.66 -12.11
CA ILE A 155 7.01 -2.27 -12.75
C ILE A 155 8.18 -3.07 -12.20
N ALA A 156 8.28 -3.22 -10.87
CA ALA A 156 9.36 -4.00 -10.26
C ALA A 156 9.30 -5.48 -10.65
N MET A 157 8.11 -6.08 -10.68
CA MET A 157 7.91 -7.47 -11.07
C MET A 157 8.19 -7.72 -12.56
N LEU A 158 7.88 -6.73 -13.42
CA LEU A 158 8.15 -6.82 -14.85
C LEU A 158 9.63 -6.65 -15.17
N ALA A 159 10.28 -5.64 -14.59
CA ALA A 159 11.66 -5.28 -14.89
C ALA A 159 12.69 -6.15 -14.13
N GLY A 160 12.33 -6.62 -12.92
CA GLY A 160 13.24 -7.35 -12.04
C GLY A 160 13.95 -8.55 -12.68
N PRO A 161 13.24 -9.46 -13.37
CA PRO A 161 13.84 -10.63 -13.97
C PRO A 161 14.91 -10.32 -15.03
N ALA A 162 14.76 -9.20 -15.75
CA ALA A 162 15.73 -8.78 -16.78
C ALA A 162 17.08 -8.34 -16.19
N LEU A 163 17.12 -8.03 -14.89
CA LEU A 163 18.32 -7.54 -14.22
C LEU A 163 19.22 -8.67 -13.67
N GLY A 164 18.68 -9.88 -13.51
CA GLY A 164 19.44 -11.10 -13.19
C GLY A 164 20.04 -11.20 -11.80
N ASP A 165 20.26 -10.07 -11.10
CA ASP A 165 20.84 -9.98 -9.75
C ASP A 165 19.95 -9.10 -8.88
N TRP A 166 19.60 -9.60 -7.69
CA TRP A 166 18.77 -8.85 -6.75
C TRP A 166 19.48 -7.58 -6.23
N ARG A 167 20.81 -7.57 -6.11
CA ARG A 167 21.58 -6.38 -5.70
C ARG A 167 21.49 -5.26 -6.73
N VAL A 168 21.49 -5.59 -8.02
CA VAL A 168 21.29 -4.62 -9.12
C VAL A 168 19.92 -3.97 -9.02
N ILE A 169 18.88 -4.75 -8.68
CA ILE A 169 17.52 -4.22 -8.48
C ILE A 169 17.51 -3.18 -7.36
N TRP A 170 18.21 -3.44 -6.25
CA TRP A 170 18.35 -2.51 -5.11
C TRP A 170 19.09 -1.23 -5.51
N TRP A 171 20.19 -1.33 -6.26
CA TRP A 171 20.93 -0.16 -6.75
C TRP A 171 20.11 0.72 -7.69
N ILE A 172 19.33 0.13 -8.59
CA ILE A 172 18.43 0.87 -9.49
C ILE A 172 17.36 1.60 -8.66
N CYS A 173 16.78 0.95 -7.67
CA CYS A 173 15.82 1.61 -6.78
C CYS A 173 16.43 2.79 -6.01
N ALA A 174 17.67 2.68 -5.56
CA ALA A 174 18.39 3.79 -4.93
C ALA A 174 18.59 4.96 -5.92
N ALA A 175 19.01 4.68 -7.14
CA ALA A 175 19.21 5.70 -8.18
C ALA A 175 17.89 6.40 -8.55
N LEU A 176 16.77 5.63 -8.69
CA LEU A 176 15.47 6.20 -8.96
C LEU A 176 14.95 7.08 -7.80
N ALA A 177 15.24 6.72 -6.55
CA ALA A 177 14.90 7.56 -5.41
C ALA A 177 15.66 8.89 -5.42
N VAL A 178 16.96 8.88 -5.77
CA VAL A 178 17.76 10.11 -5.97
C VAL A 178 17.21 10.96 -7.12
N ALA A 179 16.86 10.35 -8.24
CA ALA A 179 16.24 11.05 -9.36
C ALA A 179 14.89 11.68 -8.97
N ALA A 180 14.09 10.98 -8.17
CA ALA A 180 12.82 11.50 -7.65
C ALA A 180 13.04 12.70 -6.71
N ILE A 181 14.10 12.71 -5.89
CA ILE A 181 14.49 13.88 -5.08
C ILE A 181 14.76 15.09 -5.98
N ALA A 182 15.52 14.93 -7.05
CA ALA A 182 15.79 16.01 -8.01
C ALA A 182 14.48 16.53 -8.64
N ALA A 183 13.57 15.63 -9.06
CA ALA A 183 12.25 16.00 -9.59
C ALA A 183 11.39 16.77 -8.56
N VAL A 184 11.42 16.37 -7.28
CA VAL A 184 10.73 17.09 -6.20
C VAL A 184 11.30 18.48 -6.02
N PHE A 185 12.62 18.65 -6.06
CA PHE A 185 13.25 19.97 -5.92
C PHE A 185 12.92 20.92 -7.08
N THR A 186 12.82 20.42 -8.29
CA THR A 186 12.53 21.21 -9.49
C THR A 186 11.03 21.52 -9.65
N CYS A 187 10.15 20.57 -9.32
CA CYS A 187 8.72 20.70 -9.63
C CYS A 187 7.88 21.23 -8.45
N ILE A 188 8.27 20.98 -7.19
CA ILE A 188 7.46 21.28 -6.03
C ILE A 188 7.99 22.48 -5.26
N GLY A 189 7.23 23.58 -5.23
CA GLY A 189 7.53 24.76 -4.42
C GLY A 189 7.46 24.48 -2.90
N ARG A 190 8.17 25.28 -2.10
CA ARG A 190 8.07 25.22 -0.63
C ARG A 190 6.67 25.67 -0.19
N ALA A 191 6.06 24.93 0.72
CA ALA A 191 4.87 25.40 1.42
C ALA A 191 5.26 26.50 2.42
N ALA A 192 4.36 27.46 2.64
CA ALA A 192 4.46 28.33 3.82
C ALA A 192 4.35 27.45 5.08
N ALA A 193 5.14 27.78 6.12
CA ALA A 193 5.05 27.09 7.39
C ALA A 193 3.66 27.31 7.98
N THR A 194 2.95 26.25 8.29
CA THR A 194 1.67 26.30 9.02
C THR A 194 1.96 26.33 10.52
N ALA A 195 1.14 27.05 11.29
CA ALA A 195 1.29 27.10 12.74
C ALA A 195 1.21 25.68 13.34
N PRO A 196 2.05 25.35 14.33
CA PRO A 196 2.03 24.05 15.00
C PRO A 196 0.67 23.80 15.64
N ILE A 197 0.14 22.58 15.48
CA ILE A 197 -1.06 22.17 16.20
C ILE A 197 -0.64 21.78 17.63
N PRO A 198 -1.34 22.24 18.68
CA PRO A 198 -1.02 21.86 20.05
C PRO A 198 -1.06 20.34 20.24
N THR A 199 -0.05 19.78 20.87
CA THR A 199 0.11 18.32 21.06
C THR A 199 -1.08 17.70 21.79
N GLN A 200 -1.68 18.42 22.75
CA GLN A 200 -2.87 17.99 23.48
C GLN A 200 -4.07 17.72 22.56
N ARG A 201 -4.27 18.56 21.55
CA ARG A 201 -5.36 18.38 20.58
C ARG A 201 -5.11 17.16 19.69
N LEU A 202 -3.86 16.89 19.30
CA LEU A 202 -3.50 15.71 18.51
C LEU A 202 -3.78 14.41 19.27
N TRP A 203 -3.49 14.37 20.58
CA TRP A 203 -3.77 13.19 21.41
C TRP A 203 -5.28 12.97 21.60
N ALA A 204 -6.06 14.04 21.84
CA ALA A 204 -7.51 13.94 21.95
C ALA A 204 -8.15 13.41 20.64
N ASP A 205 -7.74 13.97 19.51
CA ASP A 205 -8.21 13.55 18.19
C ASP A 205 -7.83 12.07 17.89
N ALA A 206 -6.59 11.67 18.21
CA ALA A 206 -6.13 10.30 18.06
C ALA A 206 -6.95 9.34 18.94
N THR A 207 -7.17 9.68 20.21
CA THR A 207 -7.95 8.87 21.15
C THR A 207 -9.38 8.69 20.66
N ALA A 208 -10.02 9.78 20.22
CA ALA A 208 -11.39 9.72 19.68
C ALA A 208 -11.52 8.80 18.47
N VAL A 209 -10.50 8.75 17.60
CA VAL A 209 -10.49 7.90 16.41
C VAL A 209 -10.20 6.45 16.76
N VAL A 210 -9.21 6.16 17.61
CA VAL A 210 -8.87 4.77 17.99
C VAL A 210 -9.88 4.10 18.91
N THR A 211 -10.78 4.88 19.53
CA THR A 211 -11.91 4.35 20.30
C THR A 211 -13.21 4.31 19.48
N GLY A 212 -13.22 4.96 18.31
CA GLY A 212 -14.37 5.02 17.43
C GLY A 212 -14.64 3.71 16.70
N ARG A 213 -15.85 3.14 16.82
CA ARG A 213 -16.22 1.86 16.17
C ARG A 213 -16.08 1.91 14.65
N GLY A 214 -16.52 3.02 14.01
CA GLY A 214 -16.43 3.17 12.56
C GLY A 214 -14.99 3.16 12.03
N PRO A 215 -14.11 4.06 12.54
CA PRO A 215 -12.71 4.09 12.18
C PRO A 215 -11.97 2.76 12.40
N LEU A 216 -12.19 2.10 13.54
CA LEU A 216 -11.57 0.81 13.86
C LEU A 216 -11.99 -0.30 12.88
N LEU A 217 -13.28 -0.36 12.53
CA LEU A 217 -13.78 -1.34 11.56
C LEU A 217 -13.21 -1.08 10.15
N LEU A 218 -13.09 0.20 9.73
CA LEU A 218 -12.45 0.55 8.47
C LEU A 218 -10.98 0.11 8.44
N ALA A 219 -10.23 0.40 9.50
CA ALA A 219 -8.83 0.00 9.64
C ALA A 219 -8.68 -1.53 9.68
N GLY A 220 -9.56 -2.24 10.39
CA GLY A 220 -9.60 -3.70 10.43
C GLY A 220 -9.90 -4.33 9.06
N CYS A 221 -10.87 -3.80 8.32
CA CYS A 221 -11.14 -4.24 6.95
C CYS A 221 -9.91 -4.04 6.05
N PHE A 222 -9.20 -2.91 6.19
CA PHE A 222 -8.01 -2.69 5.39
C PHE A 222 -6.84 -3.59 5.81
N ALA A 223 -6.68 -3.86 7.11
CA ALA A 223 -5.68 -4.81 7.60
C ALA A 223 -5.88 -6.21 7.00
N LEU A 224 -7.12 -6.69 7.02
CA LEU A 224 -7.47 -8.01 6.49
C LEU A 224 -7.34 -8.07 4.96
N TYR A 225 -7.74 -7.01 4.24
CA TYR A 225 -7.48 -6.90 2.80
C TYR A 225 -5.98 -6.95 2.50
N SER A 226 -5.18 -6.11 3.18
CA SER A 226 -3.74 -6.07 2.98
C SER A 226 -3.07 -7.40 3.32
N LEU A 227 -3.51 -8.07 4.38
CA LEU A 227 -3.06 -9.42 4.70
C LEU A 227 -3.27 -10.37 3.51
N MET A 228 -4.50 -10.44 2.98
CA MET A 228 -4.83 -11.31 1.85
C MET A 228 -4.01 -10.95 0.60
N PHE A 229 -3.91 -9.66 0.29
CA PHE A 229 -3.18 -9.16 -0.87
C PHE A 229 -1.70 -9.50 -0.79
N PHE A 230 -1.04 -9.16 0.31
CA PHE A 230 0.39 -9.39 0.47
C PHE A 230 0.74 -10.86 0.73
N ALA A 231 -0.18 -11.66 1.27
CA ALA A 231 -0.04 -13.12 1.35
C ALA A 231 0.08 -13.77 -0.04
N LEU A 232 -0.63 -13.24 -1.05
CA LEU A 232 -0.52 -13.73 -2.42
C LEU A 232 0.69 -13.10 -3.14
N PHE A 233 0.73 -11.77 -3.22
CA PHE A 233 1.65 -11.06 -4.11
C PHE A 233 3.11 -11.08 -3.67
N SER A 234 3.41 -11.32 -2.39
CA SER A 234 4.78 -11.52 -1.92
C SER A 234 5.39 -12.83 -2.40
N PHE A 235 4.57 -13.85 -2.64
CA PHE A 235 5.02 -15.19 -3.02
C PHE A 235 4.54 -15.61 -4.42
N LEU A 236 3.78 -14.77 -5.13
CA LEU A 236 3.23 -15.12 -6.44
C LEU A 236 4.29 -15.55 -7.44
N PRO A 237 5.46 -14.89 -7.57
CA PRO A 237 6.50 -15.37 -8.49
C PRO A 237 6.94 -16.79 -8.18
N VAL A 238 7.14 -17.14 -6.89
CA VAL A 238 7.55 -18.48 -6.44
C VAL A 238 6.45 -19.49 -6.77
N LEU A 239 5.20 -19.17 -6.42
CA LEU A 239 4.03 -20.02 -6.69
C LEU A 239 3.91 -20.35 -8.20
N LEU A 240 4.11 -19.35 -9.07
CA LEU A 240 4.06 -19.55 -10.52
C LEU A 240 5.23 -20.40 -11.03
N MET A 241 6.43 -20.21 -10.50
CA MET A 241 7.59 -21.04 -10.85
C MET A 241 7.37 -22.50 -10.43
N GLU A 242 6.84 -22.74 -9.24
CA GLU A 242 6.58 -24.11 -8.75
C GLU A 242 5.41 -24.79 -9.47
N ARG A 243 4.27 -24.10 -9.65
CA ARG A 243 3.05 -24.72 -10.21
C ARG A 243 3.00 -24.76 -11.73
N MET A 244 3.57 -23.76 -12.40
CA MET A 244 3.54 -23.63 -13.86
C MET A 244 4.89 -23.99 -14.50
N GLN A 245 5.91 -24.31 -13.69
CA GLN A 245 7.29 -24.46 -14.16
C GLN A 245 7.74 -23.24 -14.96
N ALA A 246 7.21 -22.06 -14.61
CA ALA A 246 7.48 -20.81 -15.28
C ALA A 246 8.94 -20.38 -15.05
N THR A 247 9.56 -19.82 -16.08
CA THR A 247 10.86 -19.15 -15.89
C THR A 247 10.68 -17.92 -15.00
N HIS A 248 11.75 -17.43 -14.37
CA HIS A 248 11.72 -16.22 -13.57
C HIS A 248 11.14 -15.01 -14.35
N GLY A 249 11.49 -14.87 -15.63
CA GLY A 249 10.94 -13.84 -16.51
C GLY A 249 9.43 -13.98 -16.73
N THR A 250 8.94 -15.18 -17.01
CA THR A 250 7.51 -15.45 -17.19
C THR A 250 6.74 -15.23 -15.88
N ALA A 251 7.28 -15.67 -14.74
CA ALA A 251 6.68 -15.45 -13.42
C ALA A 251 6.60 -13.96 -13.09
N GLY A 252 7.63 -13.18 -13.42
CA GLY A 252 7.64 -11.71 -13.27
C GLY A 252 6.57 -11.04 -14.12
N LEU A 253 6.46 -11.40 -15.41
CA LEU A 253 5.45 -10.86 -16.32
C LEU A 253 4.02 -11.16 -15.85
N LEU A 254 3.75 -12.41 -15.48
CA LEU A 254 2.44 -12.83 -14.98
C LEU A 254 2.10 -12.13 -13.65
N SER A 255 3.07 -12.01 -12.74
CA SER A 255 2.89 -11.31 -11.46
C SER A 255 2.65 -9.82 -11.68
N ALA A 256 3.37 -9.19 -12.63
CA ALA A 256 3.15 -7.80 -13.01
C ALA A 256 1.73 -7.59 -13.56
N ALA A 257 1.27 -8.46 -14.47
CA ALA A 257 -0.08 -8.40 -15.01
C ALA A 257 -1.14 -8.55 -13.92
N ALA A 258 -0.99 -9.55 -13.03
CA ALA A 258 -1.90 -9.77 -11.93
C ALA A 258 -1.96 -8.56 -10.97
N THR A 259 -0.81 -7.94 -10.68
CA THR A 259 -0.74 -6.74 -9.84
C THR A 259 -1.37 -5.52 -10.53
N ALA A 260 -1.10 -5.32 -11.82
CA ALA A 260 -1.60 -4.19 -12.59
C ALA A 260 -3.14 -4.17 -12.69
N VAL A 261 -3.79 -5.32 -12.77
CA VAL A 261 -5.25 -5.46 -12.80
C VAL A 261 -5.92 -4.86 -11.55
N ASN A 262 -5.20 -4.72 -10.44
CA ASN A 262 -5.71 -4.05 -9.23
C ASN A 262 -6.13 -2.59 -9.49
N VAL A 263 -5.48 -1.91 -10.44
CA VAL A 263 -5.83 -0.55 -10.87
C VAL A 263 -7.27 -0.50 -11.39
N VAL A 264 -7.70 -1.52 -12.15
CA VAL A 264 -9.06 -1.62 -12.69
C VAL A 264 -10.08 -1.67 -11.57
N GLY A 265 -9.81 -2.44 -10.51
CA GLY A 265 -10.66 -2.50 -9.32
C GLY A 265 -10.77 -1.16 -8.59
N ASN A 266 -9.64 -0.47 -8.39
CA ASN A 266 -9.63 0.85 -7.75
C ASN A 266 -10.48 1.88 -8.52
N LEU A 267 -10.34 1.93 -9.85
CA LEU A 267 -11.12 2.83 -10.70
C LEU A 267 -12.59 2.40 -10.76
N GLY A 268 -12.84 1.10 -10.87
CA GLY A 268 -14.19 0.51 -10.89
C GLY A 268 -14.99 0.80 -9.62
N ALA A 269 -14.33 0.78 -8.46
CA ALA A 269 -14.97 1.15 -7.19
C ALA A 269 -15.46 2.61 -7.21
N GLY A 270 -14.63 3.54 -7.69
CA GLY A 270 -15.01 4.95 -7.81
C GLY A 270 -16.24 5.13 -8.69
N TRP A 271 -16.30 4.43 -9.84
CA TRP A 271 -17.42 4.47 -10.76
C TRP A 271 -18.71 3.86 -10.17
N LEU A 272 -18.61 2.71 -9.48
CA LEU A 272 -19.75 2.09 -8.82
C LEU A 272 -20.30 2.94 -7.67
N LEU A 273 -19.41 3.53 -6.85
CA LEU A 273 -19.79 4.43 -5.76
C LEU A 273 -20.48 5.70 -6.28
N ALA A 274 -20.01 6.27 -7.40
CA ALA A 274 -20.64 7.40 -8.06
C ALA A 274 -22.07 7.07 -8.57
N ARG A 275 -22.36 5.79 -8.85
CA ARG A 275 -23.69 5.29 -9.22
C ARG A 275 -24.54 4.84 -8.04
N GLY A 276 -24.12 5.12 -6.80
CA GLY A 276 -24.90 4.83 -5.60
C GLY A 276 -24.73 3.41 -5.06
N ALA A 277 -23.71 2.64 -5.50
CA ALA A 277 -23.46 1.31 -4.94
C ALA A 277 -23.16 1.39 -3.44
N SER A 278 -23.70 0.41 -2.68
CA SER A 278 -23.49 0.33 -1.24
C SER A 278 -22.01 0.02 -0.92
N ARG A 279 -21.36 0.88 -0.13
CA ARG A 279 -19.96 0.70 0.30
C ARG A 279 -19.73 -0.64 0.99
N SER A 280 -20.59 -0.98 1.95
CA SER A 280 -20.50 -2.26 2.67
C SER A 280 -20.71 -3.47 1.75
N ALA A 281 -21.62 -3.38 0.78
CA ALA A 281 -21.84 -4.45 -0.19
C ALA A 281 -20.62 -4.67 -1.10
N LEU A 282 -19.96 -3.58 -1.55
CA LEU A 282 -18.72 -3.66 -2.33
C LEU A 282 -17.60 -4.34 -1.52
N ILE A 283 -17.41 -3.95 -0.25
CA ILE A 283 -16.36 -4.56 0.59
C ILE A 283 -16.67 -6.04 0.84
N ILE A 284 -17.92 -6.39 1.20
CA ILE A 284 -18.32 -7.78 1.46
C ILE A 284 -18.14 -8.63 0.20
N GLY A 285 -18.68 -8.17 -0.94
CA GLY A 285 -18.56 -8.89 -2.22
C GLY A 285 -17.10 -9.10 -2.62
N ALA A 286 -16.28 -8.05 -2.54
CA ALA A 286 -14.88 -8.13 -2.90
C ALA A 286 -14.09 -9.09 -1.98
N THR A 287 -14.28 -9.02 -0.66
CA THR A 287 -13.57 -9.91 0.29
C THR A 287 -13.98 -11.36 0.14
N VAL A 288 -15.28 -11.65 -0.07
CA VAL A 288 -15.77 -13.02 -0.32
C VAL A 288 -15.17 -13.58 -1.61
N VAL A 289 -15.18 -12.81 -2.70
CA VAL A 289 -14.56 -13.26 -3.97
C VAL A 289 -13.07 -13.51 -3.78
N MET A 290 -12.34 -12.63 -3.08
CA MET A 290 -10.91 -12.85 -2.78
C MET A 290 -10.69 -14.14 -1.97
N GLY A 291 -11.51 -14.41 -0.96
CA GLY A 291 -11.42 -15.64 -0.16
C GLY A 291 -11.62 -16.90 -1.01
N LEU A 292 -12.64 -16.90 -1.88
CA LEU A 292 -12.92 -18.03 -2.78
C LEU A 292 -11.80 -18.20 -3.82
N CYS A 293 -11.29 -17.10 -4.39
CA CYS A 293 -10.13 -17.15 -5.28
C CYS A 293 -8.91 -17.73 -4.57
N GLY A 294 -8.67 -17.35 -3.30
CA GLY A 294 -7.56 -17.87 -2.49
C GLY A 294 -7.59 -19.40 -2.37
N ILE A 295 -8.76 -20.00 -2.22
CA ILE A 295 -8.91 -21.46 -2.21
C ILE A 295 -8.43 -22.07 -3.54
N GLY A 296 -8.90 -21.57 -4.68
CA GLY A 296 -8.53 -22.07 -5.99
C GLY A 296 -7.07 -21.78 -6.38
N ILE A 297 -6.47 -20.68 -5.84
CA ILE A 297 -5.08 -20.32 -6.09
C ILE A 297 -4.13 -21.22 -5.30
N PHE A 298 -4.35 -21.41 -4.00
CA PHE A 298 -3.37 -22.05 -3.13
C PHE A 298 -3.57 -23.57 -3.00
N LEU A 299 -4.78 -24.08 -3.20
CA LEU A 299 -5.00 -25.53 -3.22
C LEU A 299 -4.75 -26.12 -4.62
N PRO A 300 -4.27 -27.37 -4.71
CA PRO A 300 -4.03 -28.06 -6.00
C PRO A 300 -5.32 -28.57 -6.63
N LEU A 301 -6.41 -27.81 -6.56
CA LEU A 301 -7.73 -28.19 -7.08
C LEU A 301 -7.89 -27.88 -8.57
N LEU A 302 -7.13 -26.91 -9.08
CA LEU A 302 -7.24 -26.43 -10.45
C LEU A 302 -5.93 -26.57 -11.21
N PRO A 303 -5.99 -26.75 -12.53
CA PRO A 303 -4.82 -26.61 -13.39
C PRO A 303 -4.18 -25.22 -13.25
N ALA A 304 -2.93 -25.10 -13.66
CA ALA A 304 -2.13 -23.89 -13.45
C ALA A 304 -2.73 -22.63 -14.08
N VAL A 305 -3.26 -22.73 -15.31
CA VAL A 305 -3.84 -21.58 -16.03
C VAL A 305 -5.13 -21.07 -15.36
N PRO A 306 -6.15 -21.87 -15.04
CA PRO A 306 -7.29 -21.42 -14.25
C PRO A 306 -6.89 -20.84 -12.90
N ALA A 307 -5.92 -21.42 -12.19
CA ALA A 307 -5.44 -20.88 -10.92
C ALA A 307 -4.81 -19.48 -11.12
N PHE A 308 -4.08 -19.23 -12.18
CA PHE A 308 -3.55 -17.91 -12.51
C PHE A 308 -4.67 -16.91 -12.85
N LEU A 309 -5.70 -17.33 -13.61
CA LEU A 309 -6.84 -16.44 -13.89
C LEU A 309 -7.55 -16.00 -12.60
N LEU A 310 -7.60 -16.86 -11.59
CA LEU A 310 -8.10 -16.46 -10.26
C LEU A 310 -7.21 -15.41 -9.59
N CYS A 311 -5.89 -15.37 -9.85
CA CYS A 311 -5.03 -14.28 -9.36
C CYS A 311 -5.43 -12.94 -9.97
N LEU A 312 -5.81 -12.90 -11.25
CA LEU A 312 -6.31 -11.69 -11.91
C LEU A 312 -7.64 -11.22 -11.28
N VAL A 313 -8.59 -12.16 -11.07
CA VAL A 313 -9.87 -11.87 -10.43
C VAL A 313 -9.67 -11.40 -8.99
N PHE A 314 -8.84 -12.09 -8.22
CA PHE A 314 -8.46 -11.73 -6.85
C PHE A 314 -7.95 -10.29 -6.78
N SER A 315 -7.03 -9.93 -7.67
CA SER A 315 -6.42 -8.60 -7.70
C SER A 315 -7.40 -7.53 -8.16
N GLY A 316 -8.10 -7.77 -9.27
CA GLY A 316 -9.05 -6.82 -9.85
C GLY A 316 -10.20 -6.50 -8.90
N ILE A 317 -10.82 -7.51 -8.35
CA ILE A 317 -11.92 -7.33 -7.38
C ILE A 317 -11.39 -6.76 -6.06
N GLY A 318 -10.22 -7.25 -5.59
CA GLY A 318 -9.56 -6.76 -4.38
C GLY A 318 -9.26 -5.26 -4.43
N GLY A 319 -8.89 -4.72 -5.60
CA GLY A 319 -8.64 -3.30 -5.80
C GLY A 319 -9.83 -2.39 -5.47
N MET A 320 -11.06 -2.92 -5.43
CA MET A 320 -12.24 -2.14 -5.03
C MET A 320 -12.25 -1.77 -3.55
N ILE A 321 -11.54 -2.54 -2.70
CA ILE A 321 -11.59 -2.39 -1.24
C ILE A 321 -10.87 -1.10 -0.79
N PRO A 322 -9.61 -0.81 -1.17
CA PRO A 322 -8.89 0.40 -0.75
C PRO A 322 -9.64 1.69 -1.08
N ALA A 323 -10.10 1.82 -2.33
CA ALA A 323 -10.84 2.99 -2.78
C ALA A 323 -12.15 3.20 -1.99
N THR A 324 -12.88 2.11 -1.72
CA THR A 324 -14.12 2.15 -0.94
C THR A 324 -13.87 2.52 0.52
N LEU A 325 -12.84 1.97 1.17
CA LEU A 325 -12.52 2.24 2.57
C LEU A 325 -12.06 3.69 2.77
N ILE A 326 -11.15 4.18 1.91
CA ILE A 326 -10.64 5.56 2.00
C ILE A 326 -11.77 6.57 1.78
N SER A 327 -12.64 6.34 0.77
CA SER A 327 -13.79 7.21 0.53
C SER A 327 -14.87 7.16 1.63
N SER A 328 -14.82 6.17 2.51
CA SER A 328 -15.73 6.03 3.66
C SER A 328 -15.22 6.74 4.92
N ALA A 329 -13.96 7.18 4.95
CA ALA A 329 -13.37 7.83 6.13
C ALA A 329 -14.18 9.05 6.64
N PRO A 330 -14.63 10.00 5.79
CA PRO A 330 -15.40 11.17 6.24
C PRO A 330 -16.81 10.83 6.71
N ILE A 331 -17.30 9.62 6.49
CA ILE A 331 -18.63 9.14 6.93
C ILE A 331 -18.51 8.47 8.31
N ALA A 332 -17.38 7.85 8.58
CA ALA A 332 -17.15 7.04 9.79
C ALA A 332 -16.85 7.89 11.06
N ALA A 333 -16.52 9.18 10.89
CA ALA A 333 -16.22 10.10 11.98
C ALA A 333 -16.50 11.56 11.54
N PRO A 334 -16.56 12.53 12.49
CA PRO A 334 -16.68 13.94 12.14
C PRO A 334 -15.64 14.40 11.11
N ALA A 335 -16.04 15.24 10.16
CA ALA A 335 -15.20 15.66 9.03
C ALA A 335 -13.82 16.22 9.45
N ALA A 336 -13.74 16.90 10.60
CA ALA A 336 -12.49 17.43 11.15
C ALA A 336 -11.47 16.32 11.50
N LEU A 337 -11.92 15.10 11.78
CA LEU A 337 -11.09 13.94 12.15
C LEU A 337 -10.72 13.06 10.94
N THR A 338 -11.23 13.35 9.75
CA THR A 338 -10.95 12.56 8.54
C THR A 338 -9.48 12.26 8.32
N PRO A 339 -8.52 13.21 8.46
CA PRO A 339 -7.09 12.92 8.28
C PRO A 339 -6.55 11.89 9.28
N VAL A 340 -7.05 11.92 10.52
CA VAL A 340 -6.65 10.98 11.58
C VAL A 340 -7.24 9.59 11.31
N VAL A 341 -8.49 9.53 10.83
CA VAL A 341 -9.15 8.28 10.38
C VAL A 341 -8.39 7.64 9.23
N ILE A 342 -7.97 8.43 8.23
CA ILE A 342 -7.14 7.94 7.13
C ILE A 342 -5.80 7.42 7.67
N GLY A 343 -5.19 8.11 8.63
CA GLY A 343 -3.98 7.64 9.32
C GLY A 343 -4.18 6.26 9.95
N LEU A 344 -5.27 6.05 10.68
CA LEU A 344 -5.61 4.76 11.29
C LEU A 344 -5.87 3.67 10.23
N ILE A 345 -6.57 4.00 9.14
CA ILE A 345 -6.80 3.09 8.01
C ILE A 345 -5.46 2.65 7.39
N MET A 346 -4.52 3.58 7.22
CA MET A 346 -3.17 3.27 6.71
C MET A 346 -2.37 2.40 7.70
N GLN A 347 -2.49 2.63 9.00
CA GLN A 347 -1.89 1.75 10.02
C GLN A 347 -2.45 0.33 9.92
N GLY A 348 -3.77 0.18 9.71
CA GLY A 348 -4.40 -1.11 9.42
C GLY A 348 -3.79 -1.77 8.17
N SER A 349 -3.64 -1.02 7.08
CA SER A 349 -3.00 -1.52 5.85
C SER A 349 -1.57 -2.02 6.12
N ASN A 350 -0.76 -1.25 6.84
CA ASN A 350 0.61 -1.65 7.18
C ASN A 350 0.64 -2.89 8.10
N LEU A 351 -0.31 -3.01 9.03
CA LEU A 351 -0.44 -4.21 9.86
C LEU A 351 -0.68 -5.46 9.01
N GLY A 352 -1.62 -5.39 8.06
CA GLY A 352 -1.87 -6.50 7.13
C GLY A 352 -0.65 -6.81 6.24
N GLN A 353 0.09 -5.79 5.81
CA GLN A 353 1.32 -5.93 5.03
C GLN A 353 2.45 -6.59 5.85
N VAL A 354 2.50 -6.39 7.17
CA VAL A 354 3.44 -7.09 8.06
C VAL A 354 2.98 -8.53 8.29
N VAL A 355 1.73 -8.72 8.70
CA VAL A 355 1.21 -10.03 9.13
C VAL A 355 1.08 -10.98 7.92
N GLY A 356 0.63 -10.48 6.76
CA GLY A 356 0.41 -11.30 5.57
C GLY A 356 1.66 -12.11 5.17
N PRO A 357 2.74 -11.47 4.74
CA PRO A 357 3.94 -12.20 4.31
C PRO A 357 4.63 -12.97 5.43
N ALA A 358 4.72 -12.40 6.65
CA ALA A 358 5.42 -13.04 7.76
C ALA A 358 4.68 -14.28 8.26
N ALA A 359 3.38 -14.16 8.59
CA ALA A 359 2.61 -15.27 9.15
C ALA A 359 2.30 -16.33 8.07
N VAL A 360 1.89 -15.87 6.85
CA VAL A 360 1.55 -16.81 5.78
C VAL A 360 2.80 -17.46 5.21
N GLY A 361 3.93 -16.75 5.06
CA GLY A 361 5.20 -17.33 4.66
C GLY A 361 5.71 -18.38 5.63
N GLY A 362 5.63 -18.12 6.95
CA GLY A 362 5.94 -19.11 7.98
C GLY A 362 5.01 -20.32 7.95
N ALA A 363 3.71 -20.11 7.73
CA ALA A 363 2.75 -21.18 7.61
C ALA A 363 2.98 -22.04 6.34
N ILE A 364 3.34 -21.42 5.21
CA ILE A 364 3.71 -22.14 3.99
C ILE A 364 4.98 -22.97 4.22
N ALA A 365 5.98 -22.42 4.87
CA ALA A 365 7.22 -23.14 5.19
C ALA A 365 6.97 -24.39 6.06
N ALA A 366 6.02 -24.31 7.01
CA ALA A 366 5.71 -25.39 7.95
C ALA A 366 4.70 -26.42 7.38
N PHE A 367 3.68 -25.98 6.62
CA PHE A 367 2.52 -26.78 6.25
C PHE A 367 2.22 -26.78 4.74
N GLY A 368 3.05 -26.09 3.93
CA GLY A 368 2.83 -25.96 2.50
C GLY A 368 1.75 -24.94 2.10
N TRP A 369 1.52 -24.81 0.80
CA TRP A 369 0.58 -23.86 0.21
C TRP A 369 -0.87 -23.93 0.74
N PRO A 370 -1.43 -25.10 1.15
CA PRO A 370 -2.77 -25.14 1.74
C PRO A 370 -2.97 -24.26 2.96
N ALA A 371 -1.91 -24.00 3.74
CA ALA A 371 -1.99 -23.10 4.89
C ALA A 371 -2.31 -21.66 4.47
N ALA A 372 -1.80 -21.21 3.31
CA ALA A 372 -2.14 -19.90 2.75
C ALA A 372 -3.63 -19.81 2.37
N ALA A 373 -4.21 -20.88 1.81
CA ALA A 373 -5.64 -20.93 1.50
C ALA A 373 -6.49 -20.70 2.75
N VAL A 374 -6.16 -21.41 3.85
CA VAL A 374 -6.87 -21.27 5.14
C VAL A 374 -6.73 -19.84 5.69
N ALA A 375 -5.54 -19.29 5.70
CA ALA A 375 -5.27 -17.94 6.21
C ALA A 375 -6.05 -16.88 5.43
N VAL A 376 -5.99 -16.93 4.09
CA VAL A 376 -6.67 -15.97 3.20
C VAL A 376 -8.20 -16.11 3.33
N PHE A 377 -8.73 -17.32 3.39
CA PHE A 377 -10.17 -17.54 3.54
C PHE A 377 -10.68 -17.08 4.90
N ALA A 378 -9.96 -17.37 5.98
CA ALA A 378 -10.29 -16.89 7.32
C ALA A 378 -10.27 -15.35 7.39
N ALA A 379 -9.25 -14.70 6.80
CA ALA A 379 -9.17 -13.24 6.71
C ALA A 379 -10.35 -12.66 5.91
N ALA A 380 -10.77 -13.32 4.84
CA ALA A 380 -11.93 -12.91 4.04
C ALA A 380 -13.24 -12.95 4.84
N LEU A 381 -13.47 -14.01 5.62
CA LEU A 381 -14.66 -14.14 6.49
C LEU A 381 -14.66 -13.05 7.56
N LEU A 382 -13.54 -12.79 8.21
CA LEU A 382 -13.40 -11.73 9.22
C LEU A 382 -13.65 -10.34 8.61
N ALA A 383 -13.10 -10.07 7.42
CA ALA A 383 -13.31 -8.81 6.70
C ALA A 383 -14.76 -8.62 6.28
N ALA A 384 -15.44 -9.68 5.81
CA ALA A 384 -16.86 -9.63 5.47
C ALA A 384 -17.73 -9.38 6.73
N GLY A 385 -17.38 -9.99 7.87
CA GLY A 385 -18.01 -9.72 9.17
C GLY A 385 -17.85 -8.28 9.62
N ALA A 386 -16.63 -7.73 9.54
CA ALA A 386 -16.35 -6.34 9.87
C ALA A 386 -17.08 -5.36 8.93
N ALA A 387 -17.12 -5.66 7.62
CA ALA A 387 -17.86 -4.86 6.64
C ALA A 387 -19.37 -4.90 6.84
N ARG A 388 -19.92 -6.04 7.31
CA ARG A 388 -21.32 -6.15 7.74
C ARG A 388 -21.60 -5.26 8.96
N ALA A 389 -20.68 -5.19 9.91
CA ALA A 389 -20.80 -4.32 11.10
C ALA A 389 -20.68 -2.83 10.73
N LEU A 390 -20.03 -2.49 9.60
CA LEU A 390 -19.98 -1.11 9.05
C LEU A 390 -21.29 -0.69 8.38
N ARG A 391 -22.16 -1.62 7.98
CA ARG A 391 -23.38 -1.32 7.22
C ARG A 391 -24.24 -0.21 7.83
N PRO A 392 -24.59 -0.21 9.14
CA PRO A 392 -25.41 0.84 9.74
C PRO A 392 -24.68 2.20 9.80
N ILE A 393 -23.33 2.19 9.86
CA ILE A 393 -22.51 3.41 9.94
C ILE A 393 -22.39 4.06 8.56
N LEU A 394 -22.31 3.27 7.50
CA LEU A 394 -22.11 3.72 6.12
C LEU A 394 -23.42 3.86 5.33
N ALA A 395 -24.56 3.51 5.94
CA ALA A 395 -25.87 3.74 5.33
C ALA A 395 -26.13 5.24 5.15
N PRO A 396 -26.77 5.67 4.04
CA PRO A 396 -27.21 7.05 3.91
C PRO A 396 -28.08 7.42 5.12
N GLN A 397 -27.72 8.46 5.86
CA GLN A 397 -28.61 9.02 6.88
C GLN A 397 -29.82 9.56 6.13
N GLN A 398 -30.98 8.92 6.35
CA GLN A 398 -32.25 9.49 5.92
C GLN A 398 -32.42 10.83 6.68
N GLN A 399 -32.20 11.93 5.98
CA GLN A 399 -32.58 13.27 6.44
C GLN A 399 -34.02 13.50 6.14
#